data_bba1ca657ee32e1ab79d14fbbac080ba
#
_entry.id   bba1ca657ee32e1ab79d14fbbac080ba
#
_cell.length_a   1.000
_cell.length_b   1.000
_cell.length_c   1.000
_cell.angle_alpha   90.00
_cell.angle_beta   90.00
_cell.angle_gamma   90.00
#
_symmetry.space_group_name_H-M   'P 1'
#
loop_
_entity.id
_entity.type
_entity.pdbx_description
1 polymer ?
#
loop_
_entity_poly.entity_id
_entity_poly.type
_entity_poly.pdbx_seq_one_letter_code
_entity_poly.pdbx_strand_id
1 'polypeptide(L)'
;MTEQTPERPHRSPPMADSTARLLTRTTDRLSLVPRNGTPGPMDRTRQPDRPAADGGPPAPSLVAVAHGSRDPEALRTALALLDLVRDLRPGLDVRLGHIELNRPLLPDTLDGLRGADAVLVPLLLGRGHHVKHDLPAATAAAPDVRTRIAAPLGPHPLLVEALYGRLVEAGWDPADEGGRSAAVVLAAAGSRDPDSAQDTRRTAGLLATRLGVPVVPAYASAATPTVPAALRALAARGRHRTFVASYFTAPGRFASACADAVPHRAAAPLGAHPAMARLVLHRYDRARSAPLGGPAAADAVSLLASA
;
A
#
# COMPACT_ATOMS: atom_id res chain seq x y z
N MET A 1 -65.53 33.28 5.71
CA MET A 1 -65.54 33.50 4.25
C MET A 1 -64.26 34.29 3.96
N THR A 2 -63.20 33.65 3.62
CA THR A 2 -61.99 34.30 3.07
C THR A 2 -61.35 33.29 2.12
N GLU A 3 -61.32 33.67 0.90
CA GLU A 3 -60.96 32.94 -0.30
C GLU A 3 -59.46 32.64 -0.35
N GLN A 4 -59.06 31.41 -0.56
CA GLN A 4 -57.67 31.01 -0.86
C GLN A 4 -57.47 30.99 -2.38
N THR A 5 -56.53 31.80 -2.86
CA THR A 5 -56.03 31.81 -4.22
C THR A 5 -54.89 30.80 -4.36
N PRO A 6 -54.87 29.93 -5.37
CA PRO A 6 -53.77 28.96 -5.54
C PRO A 6 -52.58 29.57 -6.29
N GLU A 7 -51.41 29.38 -5.72
CA GLU A 7 -50.11 29.73 -6.31
C GLU A 7 -49.71 28.74 -7.44
N ARG A 8 -49.23 29.26 -8.56
CA ARG A 8 -48.75 28.52 -9.73
C ARG A 8 -47.31 28.04 -9.50
N PRO A 9 -46.95 26.85 -10.01
CA PRO A 9 -45.58 26.36 -9.92
C PRO A 9 -44.67 27.04 -10.95
N HIS A 10 -43.51 27.52 -10.48
CA HIS A 10 -42.40 28.02 -11.29
C HIS A 10 -41.78 26.89 -12.13
N ARG A 11 -41.76 27.07 -13.42
CA ARG A 11 -41.01 26.25 -14.37
C ARG A 11 -39.54 26.75 -14.41
N SER A 12 -38.61 25.86 -14.13
CA SER A 12 -37.16 26.05 -14.39
C SER A 12 -36.85 25.77 -15.88
N PRO A 13 -35.97 26.52 -16.52
CA PRO A 13 -35.58 26.28 -17.92
C PRO A 13 -34.58 25.11 -18.04
N PRO A 14 -34.51 24.45 -19.20
CA PRO A 14 -33.61 23.31 -19.43
C PRO A 14 -32.16 23.75 -19.59
N MET A 15 -31.27 23.03 -18.93
CA MET A 15 -29.82 23.13 -19.12
C MET A 15 -29.44 22.55 -20.50
N ALA A 16 -28.82 23.40 -21.30
CA ALA A 16 -28.35 23.08 -22.64
C ALA A 16 -27.10 22.20 -22.60
N ASP A 17 -27.12 21.18 -23.44
CA ASP A 17 -26.04 20.33 -23.91
C ASP A 17 -24.76 21.11 -24.27
N SER A 18 -23.65 20.77 -23.63
CA SER A 18 -22.31 21.23 -23.96
C SER A 18 -21.24 20.12 -23.87
N THR A 19 -21.56 18.94 -24.41
CA THR A 19 -20.59 17.84 -24.53
C THR A 19 -20.58 17.17 -25.91
N ALA A 20 -20.66 17.96 -26.96
CA ALA A 20 -20.57 17.44 -28.33
C ALA A 20 -19.76 18.36 -29.26
N ARG A 21 -18.48 18.63 -28.96
CA ARG A 21 -17.53 19.22 -29.91
C ARG A 21 -16.08 18.97 -29.49
N LEU A 22 -15.59 17.73 -29.63
CA LEU A 22 -14.13 17.44 -29.62
C LEU A 22 -13.80 16.03 -30.17
N LEU A 23 -14.45 15.64 -31.28
CA LEU A 23 -14.05 14.44 -32.02
C LEU A 23 -14.32 14.64 -33.53
N THR A 24 -13.54 15.51 -34.18
CA THR A 24 -13.39 15.51 -35.66
C THR A 24 -12.17 16.35 -36.00
N ARG A 25 -11.03 15.69 -36.15
CA ARG A 25 -9.89 16.09 -37.01
C ARG A 25 -8.72 15.14 -36.79
N THR A 26 -8.70 14.04 -37.54
CA THR A 26 -7.47 13.44 -38.09
C THR A 26 -7.84 12.23 -38.97
N THR A 27 -8.38 12.54 -40.15
CA THR A 27 -8.39 11.60 -41.26
C THR A 27 -8.17 12.44 -42.51
N ASP A 28 -6.91 12.59 -42.93
CA ASP A 28 -6.53 12.87 -44.28
C ASP A 28 -5.00 12.81 -44.38
N ARG A 29 -4.51 11.66 -44.79
CA ARG A 29 -3.30 11.47 -45.59
C ARG A 29 -3.10 9.99 -45.91
N LEU A 30 -3.91 9.51 -46.79
CA LEU A 30 -3.64 8.32 -47.60
C LEU A 30 -3.55 8.77 -49.03
N SER A 31 -2.36 8.78 -49.61
CA SER A 31 -2.19 8.58 -51.06
C SER A 31 -0.71 8.44 -51.42
N LEU A 32 -0.47 7.42 -52.21
CA LEU A 32 0.63 7.16 -53.13
C LEU A 32 1.74 6.21 -52.64
N VAL A 33 1.49 4.94 -52.89
CA VAL A 33 2.53 3.90 -53.05
C VAL A 33 2.60 3.55 -54.53
N PRO A 34 3.76 3.63 -55.22
CA PRO A 34 3.94 3.06 -56.55
C PRO A 34 4.16 1.55 -56.41
N ARG A 35 3.40 0.76 -57.15
CA ARG A 35 3.67 -0.65 -57.44
C ARG A 35 4.81 -0.73 -58.42
N ASN A 36 5.88 -1.47 -58.09
CA ASN A 36 6.60 -2.42 -58.96
C ASN A 36 7.89 -2.85 -58.27
N GLY A 37 7.99 -4.15 -57.98
CA GLY A 37 9.18 -4.78 -57.43
C GLY A 37 8.89 -6.27 -57.16
N THR A 38 9.41 -7.13 -58.03
CA THR A 38 9.36 -8.58 -58.00
C THR A 38 9.89 -9.11 -56.66
N PRO A 39 9.27 -10.12 -56.00
CA PRO A 39 9.78 -10.68 -54.76
C PRO A 39 10.99 -11.59 -55.00
N GLY A 40 12.14 -11.20 -54.46
CA GLY A 40 13.31 -12.07 -54.31
C GLY A 40 13.13 -13.00 -53.10
N PRO A 41 13.92 -14.12 -53.00
CA PRO A 41 13.73 -15.12 -51.99
C PRO A 41 13.93 -14.58 -50.58
N MET A 42 12.94 -14.82 -49.69
CA MET A 42 12.96 -14.46 -48.27
C MET A 42 14.08 -15.21 -47.53
N ASP A 43 15.07 -14.44 -47.14
CA ASP A 43 16.05 -14.88 -46.11
C ASP A 43 15.35 -14.95 -44.74
N ARG A 44 15.11 -16.19 -44.26
CA ARG A 44 14.39 -16.51 -43.03
C ARG A 44 15.27 -16.46 -41.77
N THR A 45 16.34 -15.69 -41.74
CA THR A 45 17.30 -15.68 -40.62
C THR A 45 17.52 -14.32 -39.96
N ARG A 46 16.59 -13.37 -40.05
CA ARG A 46 16.60 -12.21 -39.16
C ARG A 46 15.47 -12.31 -38.15
N GLN A 47 15.70 -13.07 -37.10
CA GLN A 47 15.00 -12.92 -35.83
C GLN A 47 15.38 -11.53 -35.26
N PRO A 48 14.41 -10.68 -34.86
CA PRO A 48 14.76 -9.41 -34.25
C PRO A 48 15.62 -9.67 -33.02
N ASP A 49 16.77 -9.03 -32.94
CA ASP A 49 17.68 -9.09 -31.79
C ASP A 49 16.89 -8.82 -30.51
N ARG A 50 16.65 -9.88 -29.75
CA ARG A 50 16.31 -9.73 -28.35
C ARG A 50 17.46 -8.95 -27.71
N PRO A 51 17.19 -7.86 -26.96
CA PRO A 51 18.24 -7.21 -26.20
C PRO A 51 18.94 -8.29 -25.37
N ALA A 52 20.26 -8.36 -25.50
CA ALA A 52 21.10 -9.29 -24.76
C ALA A 52 20.75 -9.15 -23.28
N ALA A 53 20.21 -10.24 -22.70
CA ALA A 53 20.06 -10.33 -21.27
C ALA A 53 21.48 -10.23 -20.69
N ASP A 54 21.71 -9.23 -19.84
CA ASP A 54 22.91 -9.17 -19.01
C ASP A 54 23.09 -10.55 -18.36
N GLY A 55 24.19 -11.26 -18.66
CA GLY A 55 24.40 -12.68 -18.35
C GLY A 55 24.62 -12.98 -16.86
N GLY A 56 23.98 -12.24 -15.96
CA GLY A 56 23.88 -12.54 -14.54
C GLY A 56 22.73 -13.49 -14.23
N PRO A 57 22.77 -14.19 -13.08
CA PRO A 57 21.64 -15.02 -12.65
C PRO A 57 20.38 -14.17 -12.56
N PRO A 58 19.19 -14.75 -12.93
CA PRO A 58 17.94 -14.01 -12.89
C PRO A 58 17.68 -13.46 -11.48
N ALA A 59 17.12 -12.25 -11.41
CA ALA A 59 16.76 -11.65 -10.12
C ALA A 59 15.76 -12.55 -9.38
N PRO A 60 15.88 -12.71 -8.05
CA PRO A 60 14.91 -13.45 -7.24
C PRO A 60 13.49 -12.95 -7.45
N SER A 61 12.49 -13.83 -7.47
CA SER A 61 11.08 -13.44 -7.48
C SER A 61 10.73 -12.65 -6.21
N LEU A 62 9.96 -11.57 -6.32
CA LEU A 62 9.34 -10.88 -5.19
C LEU A 62 8.04 -11.60 -4.84
N VAL A 63 7.97 -12.21 -3.67
CA VAL A 63 6.73 -12.80 -3.13
C VAL A 63 6.19 -11.87 -2.05
N ALA A 64 5.19 -11.07 -2.40
CA ALA A 64 4.45 -10.28 -1.41
C ALA A 64 3.58 -11.21 -0.56
N VAL A 65 3.70 -11.12 0.77
CA VAL A 65 2.97 -11.98 1.69
C VAL A 65 1.95 -11.17 2.46
N ALA A 66 0.67 -11.32 2.12
CA ALA A 66 -0.44 -10.70 2.82
C ALA A 66 -1.00 -11.62 3.91
N HIS A 67 -1.61 -11.06 4.95
CA HIS A 67 -2.29 -11.85 5.98
C HIS A 67 -3.43 -12.67 5.38
N GLY A 68 -4.23 -12.05 4.55
CA GLY A 68 -5.52 -12.53 4.07
C GLY A 68 -6.68 -11.82 4.79
N SER A 69 -7.84 -11.78 4.15
CA SER A 69 -9.04 -11.12 4.66
C SER A 69 -10.30 -11.72 4.05
N ARG A 70 -11.40 -11.71 4.82
CA ARG A 70 -12.73 -12.03 4.28
C ARG A 70 -13.34 -10.87 3.49
N ASP A 71 -12.79 -9.67 3.61
CA ASP A 71 -13.19 -8.51 2.84
C ASP A 71 -12.58 -8.59 1.43
N PRO A 72 -13.40 -8.66 0.36
CA PRO A 72 -12.88 -8.75 -1.01
C PRO A 72 -12.10 -7.49 -1.45
N GLU A 73 -12.36 -6.32 -0.83
CA GLU A 73 -11.60 -5.11 -1.09
C GLU A 73 -10.13 -5.23 -0.65
N ALA A 74 -9.85 -6.05 0.37
CA ALA A 74 -8.48 -6.28 0.81
C ALA A 74 -7.63 -6.95 -0.27
N LEU A 75 -8.19 -7.95 -0.97
CA LEU A 75 -7.51 -8.60 -2.08
C LEU A 75 -7.30 -7.64 -3.27
N ARG A 76 -8.34 -6.88 -3.64
CA ARG A 76 -8.24 -5.86 -4.70
C ARG A 76 -7.15 -4.83 -4.39
N THR A 77 -7.11 -4.37 -3.15
CA THR A 77 -6.10 -3.42 -2.66
C THR A 77 -4.68 -3.99 -2.73
N ALA A 78 -4.50 -5.25 -2.33
CA ALA A 78 -3.20 -5.91 -2.42
C ALA A 78 -2.75 -6.05 -3.89
N LEU A 79 -3.63 -6.47 -4.78
CA LEU A 79 -3.33 -6.59 -6.21
C LEU A 79 -2.99 -5.23 -6.84
N ALA A 80 -3.76 -4.19 -6.55
CA ALA A 80 -3.48 -2.82 -7.02
C ALA A 80 -2.12 -2.30 -6.52
N LEU A 81 -1.73 -2.62 -5.28
CA LEU A 81 -0.39 -2.30 -4.78
C LEU A 81 0.69 -3.02 -5.59
N LEU A 82 0.48 -4.30 -5.91
CA LEU A 82 1.46 -5.06 -6.68
C LEU A 82 1.54 -4.61 -8.15
N ASP A 83 0.47 -4.10 -8.72
CA ASP A 83 0.51 -3.48 -10.04
C ASP A 83 1.41 -2.23 -10.03
N LEU A 84 1.31 -1.37 -9.02
CA LEU A 84 2.26 -0.26 -8.83
C LEU A 84 3.72 -0.74 -8.65
N VAL A 85 3.93 -1.87 -7.99
CA VAL A 85 5.29 -2.45 -7.85
C VAL A 85 5.81 -2.92 -9.21
N ARG A 86 4.98 -3.55 -10.04
CA ARG A 86 5.33 -3.98 -11.41
C ARG A 86 5.64 -2.79 -12.32
N ASP A 87 4.84 -1.73 -12.23
CA ASP A 87 5.05 -0.48 -12.98
C ASP A 87 6.39 0.18 -12.61
N LEU A 88 6.75 0.19 -11.32
CA LEU A 88 8.01 0.74 -10.84
C LEU A 88 9.23 -0.14 -11.17
N ARG A 89 9.04 -1.43 -11.38
CA ARG A 89 10.12 -2.39 -11.69
C ARG A 89 9.67 -3.36 -12.79
N PRO A 90 9.62 -2.92 -14.06
CA PRO A 90 9.32 -3.82 -15.19
C PRO A 90 10.29 -5.01 -15.25
N GLY A 91 9.75 -6.18 -15.55
CA GLY A 91 10.53 -7.42 -15.65
C GLY A 91 10.81 -8.15 -14.32
N LEU A 92 10.48 -7.57 -13.17
CA LEU A 92 10.52 -8.30 -11.90
C LEU A 92 9.34 -9.28 -11.82
N ASP A 93 9.60 -10.56 -11.53
CA ASP A 93 8.54 -11.52 -11.21
C ASP A 93 7.95 -11.19 -9.83
N VAL A 94 6.70 -10.69 -9.82
CA VAL A 94 5.99 -10.25 -8.60
C VAL A 94 4.79 -11.15 -8.38
N ARG A 95 4.81 -11.89 -7.28
CA ARG A 95 3.76 -12.83 -6.88
C ARG A 95 3.13 -12.43 -5.56
N LEU A 96 1.91 -12.94 -5.31
CA LEU A 96 1.17 -12.76 -4.07
C LEU A 96 0.97 -14.12 -3.41
N GLY A 97 1.23 -14.21 -2.12
CA GLY A 97 0.85 -15.34 -1.28
C GLY A 97 0.13 -14.85 -0.03
N HIS A 98 -0.76 -15.65 0.52
CA HIS A 98 -1.50 -15.31 1.74
C HIS A 98 -1.12 -16.28 2.87
N ILE A 99 -1.08 -15.76 4.09
CA ILE A 99 -0.88 -16.59 5.29
C ILE A 99 -2.12 -17.46 5.52
N GLU A 100 -3.31 -16.85 5.37
CA GLU A 100 -4.60 -17.53 5.54
C GLU A 100 -5.71 -16.89 4.70
N LEU A 101 -6.91 -17.44 4.76
CA LEU A 101 -8.21 -16.92 4.25
C LEU A 101 -8.32 -16.79 2.72
N ASN A 102 -7.30 -16.30 2.02
CA ASN A 102 -7.34 -16.08 0.57
C ASN A 102 -6.42 -17.04 -0.18
N ARG A 103 -6.71 -17.24 -1.46
CA ARG A 103 -5.85 -17.99 -2.38
C ARG A 103 -5.09 -17.04 -3.32
N PRO A 104 -3.85 -17.43 -3.79
CA PRO A 104 -3.09 -18.59 -3.35
C PRO A 104 -2.60 -18.44 -1.90
N LEU A 105 -2.50 -19.56 -1.17
CA LEU A 105 -1.77 -19.58 0.08
C LEU A 105 -0.27 -19.47 -0.18
N LEU A 106 0.50 -19.02 0.82
CA LEU A 106 1.95 -18.88 0.70
C LEU A 106 2.64 -20.20 0.28
N PRO A 107 2.30 -21.39 0.83
CA PRO A 107 2.85 -22.64 0.34
C PRO A 107 2.58 -22.91 -1.15
N ASP A 108 1.34 -22.65 -1.62
CA ASP A 108 0.98 -22.83 -3.03
C ASP A 108 1.82 -21.92 -3.95
N THR A 109 2.10 -20.68 -3.48
CA THR A 109 2.92 -19.69 -4.21
C THR A 109 4.38 -20.15 -4.29
N LEU A 110 4.92 -20.67 -3.18
CA LEU A 110 6.30 -21.19 -3.12
C LEU A 110 6.47 -22.47 -3.98
N ASP A 111 5.49 -23.35 -3.97
CA ASP A 111 5.50 -24.55 -4.84
C ASP A 111 5.65 -24.21 -6.33
N GLY A 112 5.06 -23.10 -6.76
CA GLY A 112 5.22 -22.58 -8.13
C GLY A 112 6.59 -21.93 -8.41
N LEU A 113 7.52 -21.93 -7.45
CA LEU A 113 8.86 -21.33 -7.54
C LEU A 113 9.99 -22.37 -7.30
N ARG A 114 9.68 -23.67 -7.35
CA ARG A 114 10.70 -24.72 -7.13
C ARG A 114 11.91 -24.52 -8.04
N GLY A 115 13.10 -24.62 -7.46
CA GLY A 115 14.38 -24.40 -8.14
C GLY A 115 14.78 -22.95 -8.37
N ALA A 116 13.95 -21.98 -7.95
CA ALA A 116 14.22 -20.55 -8.10
C ALA A 116 14.59 -19.87 -6.76
N ASP A 117 15.02 -18.61 -6.86
CA ASP A 117 15.26 -17.73 -5.72
C ASP A 117 14.05 -16.84 -5.48
N ALA A 118 13.69 -16.62 -4.23
CA ALA A 118 12.59 -15.76 -3.85
C ALA A 118 12.91 -14.88 -2.64
N VAL A 119 12.40 -13.64 -2.66
CA VAL A 119 12.40 -12.74 -1.51
C VAL A 119 10.95 -12.56 -1.06
N LEU A 120 10.65 -13.03 0.14
CA LEU A 120 9.34 -12.84 0.76
C LEU A 120 9.29 -11.46 1.39
N VAL A 121 8.38 -10.61 0.92
CA VAL A 121 8.16 -9.27 1.46
C VAL A 121 6.82 -9.25 2.20
N PRO A 122 6.84 -9.26 3.55
CA PRO A 122 5.62 -9.22 4.34
C PRO A 122 4.88 -7.90 4.13
N LEU A 123 3.64 -7.94 3.65
CA LEU A 123 2.73 -6.80 3.66
C LEU A 123 2.14 -6.60 5.08
N LEU A 124 3.00 -6.66 6.07
CA LEU A 124 2.70 -6.55 7.50
C LEU A 124 3.43 -5.33 8.06
N LEU A 125 2.79 -4.61 9.00
CA LEU A 125 3.26 -3.30 9.44
C LEU A 125 4.22 -3.33 10.64
N GLY A 126 4.43 -4.49 11.26
CA GLY A 126 5.31 -4.63 12.40
C GLY A 126 5.72 -6.07 12.66
N ARG A 127 6.64 -6.25 13.62
CA ARG A 127 7.17 -7.55 14.02
C ARG A 127 6.19 -8.26 14.96
N GLY A 128 5.25 -8.99 14.39
CA GLY A 128 4.29 -9.81 15.13
C GLY A 128 4.51 -11.30 14.89
N HIS A 129 3.58 -12.12 15.40
CA HIS A 129 3.62 -13.59 15.32
C HIS A 129 3.87 -14.10 13.91
N HIS A 130 3.13 -13.60 12.93
CA HIS A 130 3.25 -14.04 11.52
C HIS A 130 4.66 -13.84 10.94
N VAL A 131 5.31 -12.71 11.25
CA VAL A 131 6.67 -12.44 10.77
C VAL A 131 7.70 -13.32 11.47
N LYS A 132 7.49 -13.60 12.77
CA LYS A 132 8.45 -14.36 13.59
C LYS A 132 8.32 -15.87 13.47
N HIS A 133 7.12 -16.37 13.14
CA HIS A 133 6.81 -17.80 13.17
C HIS A 133 6.28 -18.33 11.86
N ASP A 134 5.22 -17.77 11.30
CA ASP A 134 4.53 -18.36 10.14
C ASP A 134 5.38 -18.25 8.86
N LEU A 135 6.04 -17.11 8.63
CA LEU A 135 6.90 -16.96 7.47
C LEU A 135 8.13 -17.90 7.53
N PRO A 136 8.90 -17.95 8.64
CA PRO A 136 9.98 -18.91 8.77
C PRO A 136 9.53 -20.36 8.62
N ALA A 137 8.37 -20.74 9.18
CA ALA A 137 7.82 -22.08 9.05
C ALA A 137 7.46 -22.41 7.59
N ALA A 138 6.84 -21.46 6.87
CA ALA A 138 6.50 -21.65 5.45
C ALA A 138 7.76 -21.81 4.58
N THR A 139 8.83 -21.05 4.85
CA THR A 139 10.09 -21.18 4.11
C THR A 139 10.80 -22.49 4.42
N ALA A 140 10.78 -22.95 5.68
CA ALA A 140 11.35 -24.23 6.07
C ALA A 140 10.62 -25.42 5.43
N ALA A 141 9.31 -25.28 5.17
CA ALA A 141 8.49 -26.28 4.50
C ALA A 141 8.69 -26.33 2.96
N ALA A 142 9.40 -25.35 2.37
CA ALA A 142 9.67 -25.24 0.94
C ALA A 142 11.18 -25.29 0.64
N PRO A 143 11.90 -26.40 0.92
CA PRO A 143 13.35 -26.49 0.82
C PRO A 143 13.86 -26.36 -0.63
N ASP A 144 13.01 -26.61 -1.62
CA ASP A 144 13.34 -26.51 -3.05
C ASP A 144 13.35 -25.05 -3.57
N VAL A 145 13.02 -24.06 -2.73
CA VAL A 145 13.05 -22.63 -3.05
C VAL A 145 14.07 -21.94 -2.16
N ARG A 146 15.06 -21.28 -2.75
CA ARG A 146 16.00 -20.47 -1.95
C ARG A 146 15.35 -19.15 -1.54
N THR A 147 14.88 -19.10 -0.31
CA THR A 147 14.10 -17.97 0.21
C THR A 147 14.92 -17.02 1.07
N ARG A 148 14.60 -15.73 0.99
CA ARG A 148 14.97 -14.70 1.97
C ARG A 148 13.71 -14.02 2.47
N ILE A 149 13.62 -13.72 3.76
CA ILE A 149 12.50 -12.98 4.35
C ILE A 149 12.95 -11.55 4.58
N ALA A 150 12.26 -10.59 3.95
CA ALA A 150 12.47 -9.18 4.19
C ALA A 150 11.87 -8.74 5.54
N ALA A 151 12.36 -7.63 6.08
CA ALA A 151 11.76 -6.98 7.23
C ALA A 151 10.31 -6.54 6.92
N PRO A 152 9.41 -6.45 7.92
CA PRO A 152 8.07 -5.90 7.76
C PRO A 152 8.12 -4.44 7.27
N LEU A 153 6.99 -3.93 6.79
CA LEU A 153 6.93 -2.60 6.17
C LEU A 153 7.27 -1.47 7.15
N GLY A 154 6.85 -1.57 8.40
CA GLY A 154 7.11 -0.55 9.42
C GLY A 154 8.08 -0.98 10.53
N PRO A 155 8.60 0.01 11.28
CA PRO A 155 8.57 1.45 10.99
C PRO A 155 9.48 1.86 9.81
N HIS A 156 9.08 2.84 9.02
CA HIS A 156 9.86 3.35 7.88
C HIS A 156 9.37 4.75 7.42
N PRO A 157 10.26 5.67 6.95
CA PRO A 157 9.84 6.99 6.45
C PRO A 157 8.82 6.93 5.30
N LEU A 158 8.97 6.02 4.32
CA LEU A 158 7.99 5.86 3.23
C LEU A 158 6.60 5.45 3.73
N LEU A 159 6.52 4.72 4.84
CA LEU A 159 5.24 4.40 5.49
C LEU A 159 4.60 5.64 6.09
N VAL A 160 5.42 6.54 6.66
CA VAL A 160 4.95 7.84 7.18
C VAL A 160 4.43 8.73 6.06
N GLU A 161 5.10 8.76 4.91
CA GLU A 161 4.61 9.49 3.73
C GLU A 161 3.27 8.94 3.22
N ALA A 162 3.08 7.64 3.23
CA ALA A 162 1.79 7.05 2.87
C ALA A 162 0.68 7.45 3.87
N LEU A 163 0.96 7.40 5.18
CA LEU A 163 0.04 7.86 6.22
C LEU A 163 -0.30 9.33 6.08
N TYR A 164 0.70 10.18 5.82
CA TYR A 164 0.51 11.60 5.57
C TYR A 164 -0.38 11.86 4.35
N GLY A 165 -0.10 11.20 3.22
CA GLY A 165 -0.93 11.32 2.02
C GLY A 165 -2.39 10.94 2.29
N ARG A 166 -2.64 9.84 3.01
CA ARG A 166 -3.99 9.42 3.39
C ARG A 166 -4.69 10.40 4.34
N LEU A 167 -3.95 11.04 5.23
CA LEU A 167 -4.49 12.09 6.08
C LEU A 167 -4.89 13.34 5.26
N VAL A 168 -4.07 13.76 4.30
CA VAL A 168 -4.38 14.87 3.39
C VAL A 168 -5.64 14.56 2.57
N GLU A 169 -5.77 13.36 2.03
CA GLU A 169 -6.98 12.90 1.33
C GLU A 169 -8.23 12.94 2.24
N ALA A 170 -8.06 12.74 3.55
CA ALA A 170 -9.11 12.83 4.56
C ALA A 170 -9.36 14.28 5.08
N GLY A 171 -8.72 15.28 4.48
CA GLY A 171 -8.91 16.70 4.83
C GLY A 171 -7.95 17.23 5.88
N TRP A 172 -6.82 16.55 6.14
CA TRP A 172 -5.72 17.15 6.90
C TRP A 172 -5.12 18.30 6.09
N ASP A 173 -5.07 19.48 6.69
CA ASP A 173 -4.47 20.65 6.06
C ASP A 173 -3.03 20.84 6.60
N PRO A 174 -2.01 21.03 5.76
CA PRO A 174 -0.66 21.40 6.21
C PRO A 174 -0.64 22.65 7.11
N ALA A 175 -1.60 23.56 6.98
CA ALA A 175 -1.75 24.70 7.90
C ALA A 175 -2.08 24.28 9.35
N ASP A 176 -2.53 23.02 9.57
CA ASP A 176 -2.72 22.44 10.89
C ASP A 176 -1.42 21.98 11.56
N GLU A 177 -0.32 21.93 10.81
CA GLU A 177 0.99 21.51 11.30
C GLU A 177 1.42 22.45 12.45
N GLY A 178 1.75 21.85 13.61
CA GLY A 178 2.06 22.61 14.82
C GLY A 178 0.85 23.20 15.56
N GLY A 179 -0.38 23.01 15.07
CA GLY A 179 -1.60 23.56 15.67
C GLY A 179 -1.87 23.02 17.08
N ARG A 180 -2.19 23.93 18.03
CA ARG A 180 -2.43 23.56 19.45
C ARG A 180 -3.69 22.72 19.66
N SER A 181 -4.69 22.82 18.77
CA SER A 181 -5.95 22.05 18.86
C SER A 181 -5.92 20.76 18.04
N ALA A 182 -4.94 20.60 17.14
CA ALA A 182 -4.84 19.43 16.26
C ALA A 182 -4.09 18.26 16.92
N ALA A 183 -4.51 17.04 16.61
CA ALA A 183 -3.82 15.79 16.98
C ALA A 183 -4.25 14.67 16.04
N VAL A 184 -3.50 13.57 16.05
CA VAL A 184 -3.82 12.38 15.28
C VAL A 184 -3.84 11.15 16.18
N VAL A 185 -4.79 10.25 15.96
CA VAL A 185 -4.79 8.90 16.50
C VAL A 185 -4.29 7.96 15.43
N LEU A 186 -3.19 7.25 15.67
CA LEU A 186 -2.71 6.18 14.79
C LEU A 186 -3.43 4.89 15.15
N ALA A 187 -4.44 4.53 14.37
CA ALA A 187 -5.29 3.37 14.64
C ALA A 187 -4.67 2.10 14.04
N ALA A 188 -4.29 1.15 14.88
CA ALA A 188 -3.68 -0.12 14.52
C ALA A 188 -4.54 -1.32 14.95
N ALA A 189 -4.27 -2.49 14.39
CA ALA A 189 -4.98 -3.72 14.77
C ALA A 189 -4.79 -4.08 16.25
N GLY A 190 -3.57 -3.88 16.76
CA GLY A 190 -3.13 -4.39 18.06
C GLY A 190 -2.48 -5.77 17.94
N SER A 191 -1.64 -6.08 18.91
CA SER A 191 -0.93 -7.37 19.01
C SER A 191 -0.56 -7.63 20.48
N ARG A 192 -0.46 -8.90 20.87
CA ARG A 192 0.12 -9.29 22.15
C ARG A 192 1.66 -9.29 22.12
N ASP A 193 2.26 -9.23 20.93
CA ASP A 193 3.71 -9.17 20.78
C ASP A 193 4.23 -7.75 21.12
N PRO A 194 5.15 -7.61 22.09
CA PRO A 194 5.67 -6.31 22.52
C PRO A 194 6.44 -5.58 21.43
N ASP A 195 7.08 -6.28 20.48
CA ASP A 195 7.80 -5.66 19.37
C ASP A 195 6.83 -4.99 18.41
N SER A 196 5.66 -5.59 18.15
CA SER A 196 4.61 -4.97 17.34
C SER A 196 4.13 -3.64 17.94
N ALA A 197 3.92 -3.62 19.27
CA ALA A 197 3.55 -2.39 19.96
C ALA A 197 4.67 -1.35 19.94
N GLN A 198 5.93 -1.76 20.00
CA GLN A 198 7.09 -0.88 19.88
C GLN A 198 7.18 -0.27 18.46
N ASP A 199 6.99 -1.09 17.43
CA ASP A 199 7.00 -0.64 16.03
C ASP A 199 5.88 0.36 15.75
N THR A 200 4.67 0.14 16.30
CA THR A 200 3.55 1.07 16.21
C THR A 200 3.88 2.40 16.90
N ARG A 201 4.47 2.37 18.11
CA ARG A 201 4.89 3.60 18.81
C ARG A 201 5.97 4.37 18.04
N ARG A 202 6.95 3.69 17.44
CA ARG A 202 7.97 4.31 16.61
C ARG A 202 7.36 4.97 15.37
N THR A 203 6.44 4.30 14.69
CA THR A 203 5.71 4.88 13.56
C THR A 203 4.90 6.11 13.98
N ALA A 204 4.22 6.07 15.13
CA ALA A 204 3.51 7.21 15.68
C ALA A 204 4.47 8.40 15.96
N GLY A 205 5.65 8.14 16.51
CA GLY A 205 6.68 9.16 16.72
C GLY A 205 7.18 9.80 15.43
N LEU A 206 7.48 8.99 14.42
CA LEU A 206 7.88 9.48 13.09
C LEU A 206 6.77 10.33 12.44
N LEU A 207 5.52 9.88 12.54
CA LEU A 207 4.38 10.64 12.01
C LEU A 207 4.15 11.94 12.79
N ALA A 208 4.36 11.92 14.13
CA ALA A 208 4.27 13.14 14.96
C ALA A 208 5.33 14.17 14.54
N THR A 209 6.56 13.73 14.27
CA THR A 209 7.63 14.60 13.73
C THR A 209 7.24 15.17 12.37
N ARG A 210 6.66 14.36 11.49
CA ARG A 210 6.23 14.79 10.14
C ARG A 210 5.09 15.83 10.18
N LEU A 211 4.15 15.68 11.13
CA LEU A 211 2.96 16.54 11.25
C LEU A 211 3.12 17.72 12.19
N GLY A 212 4.16 17.74 13.03
CA GLY A 212 4.32 18.77 14.07
C GLY A 212 3.25 18.76 15.16
N VAL A 213 2.44 17.69 15.27
CA VAL A 213 1.37 17.54 16.26
C VAL A 213 1.46 16.20 16.98
N PRO A 214 0.85 16.04 18.16
CA PRO A 214 0.82 14.77 18.86
C PRO A 214 0.14 13.67 18.03
N VAL A 215 0.79 12.52 17.95
CA VAL A 215 0.22 11.29 17.37
C VAL A 215 0.17 10.22 18.46
N VAL A 216 -1.02 9.74 18.76
CA VAL A 216 -1.27 8.75 19.82
C VAL A 216 -1.63 7.40 19.17
N PRO A 217 -0.85 6.33 19.40
CA PRO A 217 -1.25 5.01 18.94
C PRO A 217 -2.47 4.52 19.72
N ALA A 218 -3.42 3.92 18.99
CA ALA A 218 -4.60 3.27 19.55
C ALA A 218 -4.93 1.99 18.78
N TYR A 219 -5.68 1.09 19.40
CA TYR A 219 -5.79 -0.28 18.91
C TYR A 219 -7.25 -0.71 18.77
N ALA A 220 -7.52 -1.50 17.73
CA ALA A 220 -8.82 -2.13 17.51
C ALA A 220 -9.04 -3.35 18.40
N SER A 221 -7.97 -4.04 18.80
CA SER A 221 -8.01 -5.24 19.64
C SER A 221 -6.69 -5.45 20.39
N ALA A 222 -6.67 -6.42 21.30
CA ALA A 222 -5.48 -7.00 21.97
C ALA A 222 -4.55 -6.02 22.71
N ALA A 223 -4.78 -4.70 22.66
CA ALA A 223 -3.95 -3.68 23.29
C ALA A 223 -4.77 -2.44 23.66
N THR A 224 -4.21 -1.54 24.46
CA THR A 224 -4.81 -0.28 24.89
C THR A 224 -3.88 0.89 24.59
N PRO A 225 -4.44 2.14 24.42
CA PRO A 225 -5.85 2.51 24.46
C PRO A 225 -6.63 2.10 23.20
N THR A 226 -7.95 2.00 23.31
CA THR A 226 -8.84 1.93 22.14
C THR A 226 -8.95 3.30 21.45
N VAL A 227 -9.37 3.34 20.19
CA VAL A 227 -9.54 4.60 19.44
C VAL A 227 -10.46 5.59 20.18
N PRO A 228 -11.67 5.18 20.65
CA PRO A 228 -12.51 6.09 21.44
C PRO A 228 -11.86 6.59 22.74
N ALA A 229 -11.06 5.75 23.43
CA ALA A 229 -10.36 6.17 24.63
C ALA A 229 -9.26 7.21 24.35
N ALA A 230 -8.50 7.02 23.26
CA ALA A 230 -7.47 7.96 22.81
C ALA A 230 -8.09 9.32 22.41
N LEU A 231 -9.21 9.30 21.69
CA LEU A 231 -9.94 10.52 21.33
C LEU A 231 -10.42 11.31 22.55
N ARG A 232 -11.02 10.64 23.54
CA ARG A 232 -11.42 11.29 24.81
C ARG A 232 -10.24 11.90 25.56
N ALA A 233 -9.12 11.16 25.63
CA ALA A 233 -7.91 11.66 26.28
C ALA A 233 -7.28 12.87 25.57
N LEU A 234 -7.36 12.93 24.25
CA LEU A 234 -6.92 14.09 23.47
C LEU A 234 -7.86 15.29 23.69
N ALA A 235 -9.18 15.07 23.64
CA ALA A 235 -10.17 16.14 23.90
C ALA A 235 -10.01 16.74 25.30
N ALA A 236 -9.76 15.92 26.34
CA ALA A 236 -9.48 16.40 27.70
C ALA A 236 -8.20 17.26 27.82
N ARG A 237 -7.32 17.19 26.82
CA ARG A 237 -6.10 18.02 26.70
C ARG A 237 -6.27 19.20 25.73
N GLY A 238 -7.50 19.54 25.36
CA GLY A 238 -7.81 20.65 24.43
C GLY A 238 -7.54 20.31 22.96
N ARG A 239 -7.35 19.03 22.60
CA ARG A 239 -7.14 18.60 21.22
C ARG A 239 -8.48 18.17 20.60
N HIS A 240 -9.23 19.14 20.09
CA HIS A 240 -10.59 18.91 19.56
C HIS A 240 -10.61 18.68 18.04
N ARG A 241 -9.55 19.05 17.32
CA ARG A 241 -9.39 18.78 15.91
C ARG A 241 -8.53 17.51 15.71
N THR A 242 -9.17 16.35 15.90
CA THR A 242 -8.46 15.08 15.87
C THR A 242 -8.82 14.31 14.60
N PHE A 243 -7.80 13.77 13.92
CA PHE A 243 -7.92 12.86 12.80
C PHE A 243 -7.54 11.43 13.24
N VAL A 244 -8.03 10.43 12.51
CA VAL A 244 -7.61 9.02 12.65
C VAL A 244 -6.80 8.61 11.43
N ALA A 245 -5.52 8.33 11.61
CA ALA A 245 -4.66 7.73 10.61
C ALA A 245 -4.84 6.20 10.65
N SER A 246 -5.23 5.61 9.54
CA SER A 246 -5.50 4.18 9.44
C SER A 246 -4.19 3.40 9.22
N TYR A 247 -3.68 2.77 10.26
CA TYR A 247 -2.48 1.93 10.22
C TYR A 247 -2.84 0.49 9.87
N PHE A 248 -3.40 0.33 8.68
CA PHE A 248 -3.80 -0.94 8.06
C PHE A 248 -3.37 -0.94 6.60
N THR A 249 -2.95 -2.09 6.09
CA THR A 249 -2.50 -2.21 4.69
C THR A 249 -3.65 -2.21 3.70
N ALA A 250 -4.85 -2.63 4.13
CA ALA A 250 -6.03 -2.75 3.30
C ALA A 250 -7.32 -2.56 4.12
N PRO A 251 -8.48 -2.34 3.49
CA PRO A 251 -9.78 -2.35 4.14
C PRO A 251 -10.05 -3.65 4.89
N GLY A 252 -10.92 -3.58 5.88
CA GLY A 252 -11.36 -4.73 6.67
C GLY A 252 -11.99 -4.32 7.99
N ARG A 253 -12.55 -5.28 8.71
CA ARG A 253 -13.34 -5.06 9.93
C ARG A 253 -12.71 -4.10 10.94
N PHE A 254 -11.42 -4.25 11.23
CA PHE A 254 -10.74 -3.40 12.21
C PHE A 254 -10.52 -1.97 11.70
N ALA A 255 -10.17 -1.82 10.42
CA ALA A 255 -10.02 -0.50 9.80
C ALA A 255 -11.35 0.26 9.82
N SER A 256 -12.46 -0.39 9.43
CA SER A 256 -13.80 0.20 9.46
C SER A 256 -14.24 0.58 10.87
N ALA A 257 -14.09 -0.33 11.85
CA ALA A 257 -14.44 -0.04 13.24
C ALA A 257 -13.65 1.14 13.84
N CYS A 258 -12.40 1.36 13.41
CA CYS A 258 -11.62 2.52 13.83
C CYS A 258 -12.08 3.81 13.13
N ALA A 259 -12.48 3.72 11.85
CA ALA A 259 -12.97 4.86 11.07
C ALA A 259 -14.31 5.37 11.59
N ASP A 260 -15.20 4.48 12.02
CA ASP A 260 -16.52 4.81 12.55
C ASP A 260 -16.46 5.69 13.80
N ALA A 261 -15.33 5.68 14.52
CA ALA A 261 -15.13 6.54 15.69
C ALA A 261 -15.06 8.04 15.34
N VAL A 262 -14.68 8.41 14.11
CA VAL A 262 -14.59 9.80 13.60
C VAL A 262 -14.93 9.83 12.09
N PRO A 263 -16.19 9.70 11.71
CA PRO A 263 -16.60 9.44 10.31
C PRO A 263 -16.06 10.42 9.26
N HIS A 264 -15.87 11.69 9.61
CA HIS A 264 -15.45 12.73 8.66
C HIS A 264 -13.95 13.07 8.72
N ARG A 265 -13.16 12.39 9.56
CA ARG A 265 -11.73 12.66 9.77
C ARG A 265 -10.92 11.36 9.93
N ALA A 266 -11.44 10.27 9.40
CA ALA A 266 -10.73 9.01 9.34
C ALA A 266 -10.11 8.86 7.96
N ALA A 267 -8.79 8.70 7.92
CA ALA A 267 -8.07 8.42 6.70
C ALA A 267 -8.33 6.97 6.24
N ALA A 268 -8.35 6.77 4.94
CA ALA A 268 -8.40 5.43 4.35
C ALA A 268 -7.17 4.61 4.75
N PRO A 269 -7.24 3.26 4.72
CA PRO A 269 -6.07 2.39 4.84
C PRO A 269 -4.96 2.76 3.84
N LEU A 270 -3.73 2.37 4.14
CA LEU A 270 -2.54 2.66 3.34
C LEU A 270 -2.71 2.30 1.86
N GLY A 271 -3.18 1.09 1.58
CA GLY A 271 -3.61 0.66 0.26
C GLY A 271 -2.54 0.74 -0.82
N ALA A 272 -3.01 0.93 -2.06
CA ALA A 272 -2.16 1.10 -3.23
C ALA A 272 -1.62 2.54 -3.32
N HIS A 273 -0.87 2.98 -2.30
CA HIS A 273 -0.20 4.28 -2.30
C HIS A 273 1.19 4.17 -2.94
N PRO A 274 1.65 5.14 -3.78
CA PRO A 274 2.97 5.07 -4.42
C PRO A 274 4.14 4.91 -3.45
N ALA A 275 4.09 5.52 -2.26
CA ALA A 275 5.12 5.32 -1.22
C ALA A 275 5.13 3.89 -0.69
N MET A 276 3.98 3.20 -0.64
CA MET A 276 3.90 1.78 -0.25
C MET A 276 4.56 0.87 -1.29
N ALA A 277 4.35 1.12 -2.58
CA ALA A 277 5.00 0.35 -3.65
C ALA A 277 6.54 0.53 -3.61
N ARG A 278 7.02 1.77 -3.41
CA ARG A 278 8.46 2.04 -3.19
C ARG A 278 8.99 1.34 -1.94
N LEU A 279 8.20 1.26 -0.87
CA LEU A 279 8.60 0.58 0.37
C LEU A 279 8.71 -0.94 0.16
N VAL A 280 7.79 -1.55 -0.57
CA VAL A 280 7.85 -2.97 -0.93
C VAL A 280 9.15 -3.27 -1.70
N LEU A 281 9.46 -2.46 -2.72
CA LEU A 281 10.72 -2.59 -3.47
C LEU A 281 11.96 -2.35 -2.60
N HIS A 282 11.93 -1.36 -1.72
CA HIS A 282 13.02 -1.11 -0.77
C HIS A 282 13.27 -2.33 0.13
N ARG A 283 12.22 -2.94 0.67
CA ARG A 283 12.32 -4.17 1.49
C ARG A 283 12.88 -5.35 0.69
N TYR A 284 12.42 -5.51 -0.55
CA TYR A 284 12.93 -6.50 -1.49
C TYR A 284 14.44 -6.32 -1.75
N ASP A 285 14.87 -5.12 -2.14
CA ASP A 285 16.26 -4.83 -2.48
C ASP A 285 17.20 -5.03 -1.29
N ARG A 286 16.80 -4.60 -0.10
CA ARG A 286 17.56 -4.81 1.14
C ARG A 286 17.73 -6.30 1.46
N ALA A 287 16.66 -7.07 1.36
CA ALA A 287 16.72 -8.50 1.63
C ALA A 287 17.53 -9.26 0.56
N ARG A 288 17.39 -8.87 -0.71
CA ARG A 288 18.16 -9.45 -1.82
C ARG A 288 19.66 -9.25 -1.64
N SER A 289 20.08 -8.09 -1.16
CA SER A 289 21.50 -7.73 -0.98
C SER A 289 22.10 -8.25 0.33
N ALA A 290 21.28 -8.79 1.25
CA ALA A 290 21.78 -9.35 2.51
C ALA A 290 22.50 -10.69 2.27
N PRO A 291 23.59 -11.00 3.02
CA PRO A 291 24.22 -12.31 2.98
C PRO A 291 23.22 -13.43 3.28
N LEU A 292 23.38 -14.59 2.63
CA LEU A 292 22.61 -15.79 2.95
C LEU A 292 22.99 -16.26 4.36
N GLY A 293 21.99 -16.39 5.26
CA GLY A 293 22.18 -16.89 6.63
C GLY A 293 22.34 -15.84 7.73
N GLY A 294 22.26 -14.54 7.43
CA GLY A 294 22.18 -13.50 8.46
C GLY A 294 20.75 -13.31 8.98
N PRO A 295 20.55 -13.07 10.30
CA PRO A 295 19.23 -12.71 10.80
C PRO A 295 18.78 -11.41 10.11
N ALA A 296 17.55 -11.37 9.60
CA ALA A 296 16.89 -10.16 9.11
C ALA A 296 16.51 -9.24 10.29
N ALA A 297 17.52 -8.89 11.11
CA ALA A 297 17.34 -8.14 12.33
C ALA A 297 18.23 -6.89 12.33
N ALA A 298 17.63 -5.79 12.73
CA ALA A 298 18.28 -4.61 13.30
C ALA A 298 18.98 -3.61 12.35
N ASP A 299 18.30 -3.15 11.29
CA ASP A 299 18.76 -1.94 10.56
C ASP A 299 17.71 -0.80 10.59
N ALA A 300 17.24 -0.45 11.79
CA ALA A 300 16.38 0.73 11.97
C ALA A 300 17.08 1.91 12.67
N VAL A 301 18.37 1.84 12.97
CA VAL A 301 19.03 2.84 13.85
C VAL A 301 20.07 3.70 13.13
N SER A 302 20.60 3.31 11.95
CA SER A 302 21.76 3.98 11.37
C SER A 302 21.49 5.17 10.44
N LEU A 303 20.22 5.47 10.08
CA LEU A 303 19.88 6.56 9.15
C LEU A 303 19.48 7.88 9.80
N LEU A 304 19.44 7.98 11.13
CA LEU A 304 19.10 9.21 11.85
C LEU A 304 20.30 9.89 12.53
N ALA A 305 21.52 9.39 12.33
CA ALA A 305 22.73 9.98 12.91
C ALA A 305 23.54 10.86 11.92
N SER A 306 23.01 11.13 10.74
CA SER A 306 23.72 11.91 9.70
C SER A 306 22.78 12.92 9.00
N ALA A 307 21.99 13.68 9.78
CA ALA A 307 21.32 14.89 9.28
C ALA A 307 21.27 15.94 10.37
#